data_2693dbe50d8a9dd53dfd303e1d6e62d2
#
_entry.id   2693dbe50d8a9dd53dfd303e1d6e62d2
#
_cell.length_a   1.000
_cell.length_b   1.000
_cell.length_c   1.000
_cell.angle_alpha   90.00
_cell.angle_beta   90.00
_cell.angle_gamma   90.00
#
_symmetry.space_group_name_H-M   'P 1'
#
loop_
_entity.id
_entity.type
_entity.pdbx_description
1 polymer ?
#
loop_
_entity_poly.entity_id
_entity_poly.type
_entity_poly.pdbx_seq_one_letter_code
_entity_poly.pdbx_strand_id
1 'polypeptide(L)'
;MKKLRFLALLCAAALIVALFAGCGSSSAFETKPEETKTSETTEPAETEAEPEYEVTLNVAHVQSDGDNVAQAYALALKEACKKYGIKIEIFPGAQLGDSAALVEGVQMGTIDINITGTADYGKLYAPLGVLDLAYIWKDYDQMASVLNGEVGTELAKGLLDAAGVRILAYSVSFGYRCVGTVGEKNAFTNLDEAKALNLKIRTIESDVYINTMQAMGLNPTPMGFGEVYTSLQTHVIDGYEHDCNTSLANAFDEVIDHYMLTKHMCGPMGLFMSEISFQKLTEEQQKNLLAAAAEASAVHTAMAPEKEAVSLAEMENSGVDIVEVDVDSFAEAVNEFNVKYCEEKGWTDVYNKIVG
;
A
#
# COMPACT_ATOMS: atom_id res chain seq x y z
N MET A 1 14.86 29.99 4.33
CA MET A 1 16.09 29.31 4.80
C MET A 1 16.57 28.17 3.89
N LYS A 2 16.04 28.09 2.64
CA LYS A 2 16.37 27.05 1.63
C LYS A 2 17.69 27.26 0.84
N LYS A 3 18.51 28.30 1.12
CA LYS A 3 19.73 28.62 0.33
C LYS A 3 21.06 28.21 0.98
N LEU A 4 21.08 27.49 2.09
CA LEU A 4 22.35 27.21 2.81
C LEU A 4 22.77 25.72 2.80
N ARG A 5 22.03 24.84 2.12
CA ARG A 5 22.36 23.38 2.05
C ARG A 5 23.13 22.94 0.79
N PHE A 6 23.37 23.83 -0.17
CA PHE A 6 24.06 23.52 -1.44
C PHE A 6 25.60 23.70 -1.43
N LEU A 7 26.21 24.07 -0.31
CA LEU A 7 27.65 24.36 -0.27
C LEU A 7 28.51 23.33 0.50
N ALA A 8 27.95 22.19 0.90
CA ALA A 8 28.66 21.18 1.72
C ALA A 8 29.13 19.93 0.95
N LEU A 9 28.88 19.83 -0.36
CA LEU A 9 29.18 18.59 -1.12
C LEU A 9 30.34 18.68 -2.15
N LEU A 10 31.21 19.66 -2.04
CA LEU A 10 32.31 19.88 -3.03
C LEU A 10 33.74 19.74 -2.47
N CYS A 11 33.97 19.14 -1.30
CA CYS A 11 35.31 19.01 -0.69
C CYS A 11 35.75 17.57 -0.35
N ALA A 12 35.22 16.53 -0.96
CA ALA A 12 35.62 15.14 -0.66
C ALA A 12 36.05 14.29 -1.87
N ALA A 13 36.69 14.89 -2.87
CA ALA A 13 37.21 14.16 -4.02
C ALA A 13 38.61 14.59 -4.44
N ALA A 14 39.58 14.47 -3.52
CA ALA A 14 41.03 14.48 -3.86
C ALA A 14 41.80 13.90 -2.68
N LEU A 15 42.17 12.62 -2.76
CA LEU A 15 43.33 12.01 -2.04
C LEU A 15 43.21 10.46 -2.01
N ILE A 16 43.47 9.79 -3.13
CA ILE A 16 43.98 8.43 -3.17
C ILE A 16 44.64 8.21 -4.54
N VAL A 17 45.93 8.56 -4.67
CA VAL A 17 46.89 7.94 -5.58
C VAL A 17 48.27 8.13 -4.93
N ALA A 18 48.88 7.07 -4.49
CA ALA A 18 50.28 6.71 -4.45
C ALA A 18 50.53 5.72 -3.31
N LEU A 19 50.91 4.51 -3.69
CA LEU A 19 52.16 3.87 -3.26
C LEU A 19 52.04 2.36 -3.46
N PHE A 20 52.46 1.95 -4.62
CA PHE A 20 53.08 0.62 -4.81
C PHE A 20 54.51 0.85 -5.16
N ALA A 21 55.44 0.42 -4.30
CA ALA A 21 56.76 -0.18 -4.62
C ALA A 21 57.61 -0.32 -3.36
N GLY A 22 58.15 -1.48 -3.13
CA GLY A 22 59.25 -1.67 -2.16
C GLY A 22 59.34 -3.09 -1.62
N CYS A 23 60.09 -3.92 -2.31
CA CYS A 23 60.61 -5.22 -1.84
C CYS A 23 61.63 -5.06 -0.73
N GLY A 24 61.70 -6.06 0.20
CA GLY A 24 63.01 -6.57 0.57
C GLY A 24 63.33 -6.69 2.06
N SER A 25 63.53 -7.93 2.43
CA SER A 25 64.50 -8.55 3.37
C SER A 25 64.24 -8.55 4.88
N SER A 26 64.25 -9.78 5.30
CA SER A 26 64.39 -10.44 6.59
C SER A 26 65.26 -9.79 7.66
N SER A 27 64.84 -9.86 8.93
CA SER A 27 65.66 -10.34 10.04
C SER A 27 64.77 -10.72 11.24
N ALA A 28 65.12 -11.89 11.79
CA ALA A 28 64.49 -12.49 12.97
C ALA A 28 64.94 -11.75 14.25
N PHE A 29 64.03 -11.68 15.20
CA PHE A 29 64.37 -11.57 16.62
C PHE A 29 63.36 -12.35 17.48
N GLU A 30 63.93 -13.04 18.47
CA GLU A 30 63.37 -14.06 19.30
C GLU A 30 62.30 -13.60 20.32
N THR A 31 61.51 -14.57 20.65
CA THR A 31 60.43 -14.65 21.61
C THR A 31 60.74 -14.54 23.07
N LYS A 32 59.80 -14.06 23.86
CA LYS A 32 59.55 -14.52 25.21
C LYS A 32 58.03 -14.54 25.47
N PRO A 33 57.53 -15.56 26.18
CA PRO A 33 56.05 -15.76 26.32
C PRO A 33 55.51 -14.96 27.53
N GLU A 34 54.34 -14.34 27.33
CA GLU A 34 53.56 -13.76 28.41
C GLU A 34 52.14 -14.35 28.43
N GLU A 35 51.69 -14.52 29.63
CA GLU A 35 50.67 -15.40 30.15
C GLU A 35 49.29 -15.28 29.55
N THR A 36 48.66 -16.46 29.46
CA THR A 36 47.27 -16.77 29.17
C THR A 36 46.28 -15.97 30.01
N LYS A 37 45.48 -15.10 29.38
CA LYS A 37 44.20 -14.67 29.92
C LYS A 37 43.08 -15.46 29.21
N THR A 38 42.36 -16.22 30.01
CA THR A 38 41.18 -16.98 29.71
C THR A 38 40.18 -16.13 28.91
N SER A 39 39.94 -16.45 27.65
CA SER A 39 38.82 -15.94 26.91
C SER A 39 37.56 -16.71 27.31
N GLU A 40 36.57 -16.01 27.88
CA GLU A 40 35.22 -16.51 28.02
C GLU A 40 34.72 -16.94 26.62
N THR A 41 34.41 -18.21 26.53
CA THR A 41 33.72 -18.81 25.38
C THR A 41 32.28 -18.27 25.38
N THR A 42 32.02 -17.29 24.54
CA THR A 42 30.63 -16.96 24.17
C THR A 42 30.10 -18.16 23.40
N GLU A 43 29.13 -18.84 23.95
CA GLU A 43 28.32 -19.83 23.25
C GLU A 43 27.79 -19.18 21.96
N PRO A 44 27.85 -19.87 20.82
CA PRO A 44 27.17 -19.39 19.61
C PRO A 44 25.66 -19.31 19.92
N ALA A 45 25.03 -18.17 19.66
CA ALA A 45 23.59 -18.06 19.66
C ALA A 45 23.02 -19.22 18.83
N GLU A 46 22.14 -20.02 19.40
CA GLU A 46 21.39 -21.03 18.67
C GLU A 46 20.71 -20.31 17.48
N THR A 47 21.22 -20.60 16.30
CA THR A 47 20.52 -20.25 15.07
C THR A 47 19.27 -21.14 15.08
N GLU A 48 18.09 -20.58 15.33
CA GLU A 48 16.83 -21.29 15.12
C GLU A 48 16.87 -21.87 13.70
N ALA A 49 16.73 -23.19 13.60
CA ALA A 49 16.69 -23.87 12.31
C ALA A 49 15.54 -23.28 11.50
N GLU A 50 15.80 -22.88 10.26
CA GLU A 50 14.72 -22.42 9.37
C GLU A 50 13.66 -23.53 9.29
N PRO A 51 12.35 -23.17 9.38
CA PRO A 51 11.28 -24.15 9.27
C PRO A 51 11.38 -24.90 7.93
N GLU A 52 11.07 -26.18 7.93
CA GLU A 52 10.98 -26.96 6.70
C GLU A 52 9.72 -26.53 5.95
N TYR A 53 9.90 -25.98 4.75
CA TYR A 53 8.81 -25.51 3.91
C TYR A 53 8.38 -26.57 2.91
N GLU A 54 7.08 -26.89 2.88
CA GLU A 54 6.48 -27.86 1.96
C GLU A 54 6.06 -27.23 0.62
N VAL A 55 5.71 -25.93 0.65
CA VAL A 55 5.25 -25.18 -0.52
C VAL A 55 5.78 -23.75 -0.48
N THR A 56 6.06 -23.19 -1.65
CA THR A 56 6.45 -21.78 -1.80
C THR A 56 5.40 -21.08 -2.66
N LEU A 57 4.93 -19.89 -2.20
CA LEU A 57 4.02 -19.02 -2.92
C LEU A 57 4.65 -17.65 -3.15
N ASN A 58 4.50 -17.12 -4.36
CA ASN A 58 4.96 -15.80 -4.74
C ASN A 58 3.88 -14.76 -4.42
N VAL A 59 4.27 -13.71 -3.69
CA VAL A 59 3.41 -12.59 -3.32
C VAL A 59 3.96 -11.31 -3.94
N ALA A 60 3.18 -10.63 -4.77
CA ALA A 60 3.61 -9.43 -5.46
C ALA A 60 2.76 -8.22 -5.08
N HIS A 61 3.37 -7.03 -5.11
CA HIS A 61 2.69 -5.74 -5.01
C HIS A 61 3.50 -4.61 -5.67
N VAL A 62 2.84 -3.51 -6.00
CA VAL A 62 3.47 -2.38 -6.70
C VAL A 62 4.18 -1.40 -5.78
N GLN A 63 3.87 -1.39 -4.48
CA GLN A 63 4.49 -0.49 -3.52
C GLN A 63 5.92 -0.95 -3.18
N SER A 64 6.75 -0.03 -2.70
CA SER A 64 8.14 -0.31 -2.30
C SER A 64 8.25 -1.39 -1.21
N ASP A 65 9.47 -1.82 -0.91
CA ASP A 65 9.77 -2.73 0.21
C ASP A 65 9.87 -2.01 1.59
N GLY A 66 9.49 -0.73 1.61
CA GLY A 66 9.47 0.10 2.82
C GLY A 66 8.25 -0.12 3.72
N ASP A 67 8.09 0.77 4.70
CA ASP A 67 6.97 0.74 5.65
C ASP A 67 5.69 1.29 5.01
N ASN A 68 4.98 0.44 4.30
CA ASN A 68 3.72 0.75 3.63
C ASN A 68 2.69 -0.37 3.79
N VAL A 69 1.44 -0.05 3.43
CA VAL A 69 0.28 -0.93 3.62
C VAL A 69 0.43 -2.29 2.94
N ALA A 70 0.92 -2.36 1.70
CA ALA A 70 1.03 -3.64 0.98
C ALA A 70 2.17 -4.51 1.52
N GLN A 71 3.34 -3.90 1.80
CA GLN A 71 4.48 -4.61 2.37
C GLN A 71 4.19 -5.12 3.79
N ALA A 72 3.51 -4.32 4.62
CA ALA A 72 3.09 -4.75 5.95
C ALA A 72 2.15 -5.97 5.89
N TYR A 73 1.21 -5.98 4.94
CA TYR A 73 0.31 -7.12 4.74
C TYR A 73 1.06 -8.37 4.24
N ALA A 74 2.01 -8.19 3.32
CA ALA A 74 2.85 -9.29 2.84
C ALA A 74 3.69 -9.91 3.96
N LEU A 75 4.27 -9.07 4.82
CA LEU A 75 5.06 -9.52 5.99
C LEU A 75 4.18 -10.22 7.02
N ALA A 76 2.97 -9.72 7.29
CA ALA A 76 2.02 -10.38 8.17
C ALA A 76 1.62 -11.77 7.64
N LEU A 77 1.35 -11.89 6.33
CA LEU A 77 1.06 -13.18 5.69
C LEU A 77 2.25 -14.13 5.78
N LYS A 78 3.46 -13.63 5.48
CA LYS A 78 4.70 -14.40 5.57
C LYS A 78 4.92 -14.97 6.96
N GLU A 79 4.70 -14.17 7.99
CA GLU A 79 4.84 -14.60 9.39
C GLU A 79 3.79 -15.64 9.76
N ALA A 80 2.51 -15.38 9.44
CA ALA A 80 1.42 -16.31 9.73
C ALA A 80 1.57 -17.66 9.00
N CYS A 81 2.18 -17.69 7.83
CA CYS A 81 2.37 -18.90 7.02
C CYS A 81 3.49 -19.83 7.55
N LYS A 82 4.47 -19.30 8.29
CA LYS A 82 5.64 -20.08 8.77
C LYS A 82 5.24 -21.33 9.54
N LYS A 83 4.28 -21.21 10.47
CA LYS A 83 3.83 -22.34 11.32
C LYS A 83 3.10 -23.45 10.55
N TYR A 84 2.74 -23.17 9.29
CA TYR A 84 2.06 -24.12 8.42
C TYR A 84 2.97 -24.68 7.31
N GLY A 85 4.27 -24.44 7.37
CA GLY A 85 5.21 -24.92 6.36
C GLY A 85 5.01 -24.28 4.97
N ILE A 86 4.39 -23.09 4.91
CA ILE A 86 4.16 -22.34 3.68
C ILE A 86 5.17 -21.19 3.63
N LYS A 87 6.07 -21.22 2.64
CA LYS A 87 7.02 -20.13 2.37
C LYS A 87 6.38 -19.05 1.51
N ILE A 88 6.48 -17.81 1.94
CA ILE A 88 6.08 -16.65 1.15
C ILE A 88 7.33 -15.92 0.65
N GLU A 89 7.45 -15.80 -0.67
CA GLU A 89 8.45 -14.99 -1.35
C GLU A 89 7.80 -13.71 -1.85
N ILE A 90 8.28 -12.55 -1.33
CA ILE A 90 7.68 -11.24 -1.58
C ILE A 90 8.42 -10.55 -2.71
N PHE A 91 7.70 -10.02 -3.69
CA PHE A 91 8.16 -9.25 -4.84
C PHE A 91 7.55 -7.85 -4.80
N PRO A 92 8.16 -6.89 -4.07
CA PRO A 92 7.67 -5.52 -3.93
C PRO A 92 8.07 -4.65 -5.13
N GLY A 93 7.60 -3.39 -5.15
CA GLY A 93 8.10 -2.35 -6.05
C GLY A 93 7.87 -2.66 -7.53
N ALA A 94 6.76 -3.30 -7.86
CA ALA A 94 6.43 -3.68 -9.24
C ALA A 94 7.48 -4.58 -9.94
N GLN A 95 8.24 -5.37 -9.17
CA GLN A 95 9.27 -6.27 -9.74
C GLN A 95 8.70 -7.28 -10.74
N LEU A 96 7.45 -7.68 -10.58
CA LEU A 96 6.75 -8.61 -11.47
C LEU A 96 5.79 -7.91 -12.46
N GLY A 97 5.80 -6.59 -12.51
CA GLY A 97 4.98 -5.76 -13.39
C GLY A 97 4.15 -4.70 -12.64
N ASP A 98 3.50 -3.83 -13.38
CA ASP A 98 2.54 -2.85 -12.85
C ASP A 98 1.24 -3.50 -12.36
N SER A 99 0.31 -2.71 -11.81
CA SER A 99 -0.97 -3.23 -11.29
C SER A 99 -1.72 -4.08 -12.31
N ALA A 100 -1.77 -3.69 -13.57
CA ALA A 100 -2.48 -4.43 -14.60
C ALA A 100 -1.82 -5.79 -14.87
N ALA A 101 -0.48 -5.81 -15.00
CA ALA A 101 0.30 -7.03 -15.19
C ALA A 101 0.17 -7.99 -13.98
N LEU A 102 0.12 -7.47 -12.75
CA LEU A 102 -0.08 -8.29 -11.56
C LEU A 102 -1.47 -8.94 -11.54
N VAL A 103 -2.52 -8.19 -11.88
CA VAL A 103 -3.89 -8.71 -12.00
C VAL A 103 -3.97 -9.82 -13.05
N GLU A 104 -3.42 -9.60 -14.26
CA GLU A 104 -3.36 -10.61 -15.31
C GLU A 104 -2.54 -11.83 -14.87
N GLY A 105 -1.41 -11.61 -14.20
CA GLY A 105 -0.54 -12.67 -13.70
C GLY A 105 -1.26 -13.61 -12.71
N VAL A 106 -2.08 -13.05 -11.81
CA VAL A 106 -2.93 -13.84 -10.91
C VAL A 106 -3.99 -14.65 -11.68
N GLN A 107 -4.67 -14.02 -12.65
CA GLN A 107 -5.65 -14.76 -13.49
C GLN A 107 -5.01 -15.92 -14.25
N MET A 108 -3.80 -15.73 -14.78
CA MET A 108 -3.08 -16.72 -15.55
C MET A 108 -2.33 -17.76 -14.70
N GLY A 109 -2.21 -17.55 -13.39
CA GLY A 109 -1.48 -18.43 -12.46
C GLY A 109 0.04 -18.34 -12.58
N THR A 110 0.57 -17.22 -13.11
CA THR A 110 2.00 -16.91 -13.14
C THR A 110 2.45 -16.16 -11.89
N ILE A 111 1.51 -15.54 -11.18
CA ILE A 111 1.65 -14.96 -9.85
C ILE A 111 0.66 -15.66 -8.94
N ASP A 112 1.11 -16.13 -7.77
CA ASP A 112 0.23 -16.86 -6.86
C ASP A 112 -0.70 -15.90 -6.11
N ILE A 113 -0.15 -14.82 -5.54
CA ILE A 113 -0.90 -13.83 -4.75
C ILE A 113 -0.47 -12.41 -5.13
N ASN A 114 -1.45 -11.53 -5.36
CA ASN A 114 -1.26 -10.08 -5.46
C ASN A 114 -1.89 -9.40 -4.24
N ILE A 115 -1.17 -8.46 -3.64
CA ILE A 115 -1.69 -7.60 -2.57
C ILE A 115 -1.96 -6.21 -3.13
N THR A 116 -3.23 -5.83 -3.17
CA THR A 116 -3.65 -4.52 -3.69
C THR A 116 -5.03 -4.15 -3.17
N GLY A 117 -5.53 -2.97 -3.53
CA GLY A 117 -6.92 -2.56 -3.31
C GLY A 117 -7.92 -3.29 -4.18
N THR A 118 -9.17 -3.37 -3.73
CA THR A 118 -10.30 -4.00 -4.46
C THR A 118 -10.54 -3.36 -5.83
N ALA A 119 -10.25 -2.07 -5.97
CA ALA A 119 -10.42 -1.30 -7.21
C ALA A 119 -9.68 -1.90 -8.42
N ASP A 120 -8.49 -2.48 -8.22
CA ASP A 120 -7.70 -3.06 -9.30
C ASP A 120 -8.40 -4.27 -9.96
N TYR A 121 -9.25 -4.95 -9.21
CA TYR A 121 -10.04 -6.10 -9.70
C TYR A 121 -11.45 -5.72 -10.19
N GLY A 122 -11.82 -4.44 -10.09
CA GLY A 122 -13.14 -3.95 -10.53
C GLY A 122 -13.42 -4.15 -12.02
N LYS A 123 -12.38 -4.15 -12.88
CA LYS A 123 -12.52 -4.44 -14.31
C LYS A 123 -12.90 -5.91 -14.58
N LEU A 124 -12.55 -6.82 -13.68
CA LEU A 124 -12.86 -8.24 -13.78
C LEU A 124 -14.21 -8.60 -13.17
N TYR A 125 -14.59 -7.91 -12.10
CA TYR A 125 -15.85 -8.08 -11.42
C TYR A 125 -16.35 -6.74 -10.88
N ALA A 126 -17.15 -6.03 -11.68
CA ALA A 126 -17.59 -4.68 -11.42
C ALA A 126 -18.26 -4.46 -10.04
N PRO A 127 -19.03 -5.42 -9.47
CA PRO A 127 -19.62 -5.23 -8.14
C PRO A 127 -18.64 -5.00 -7.00
N LEU A 128 -17.33 -5.36 -7.14
CA LEU A 128 -16.31 -4.97 -6.16
C LEU A 128 -16.21 -3.47 -5.97
N GLY A 129 -16.53 -2.68 -7.00
CA GLY A 129 -16.49 -1.22 -6.94
C GLY A 129 -17.43 -0.61 -5.89
N VAL A 130 -18.42 -1.34 -5.39
CA VAL A 130 -19.25 -0.86 -4.28
C VAL A 130 -18.44 -0.62 -3.02
N LEU A 131 -17.38 -1.39 -2.80
CA LEU A 131 -16.50 -1.27 -1.64
C LEU A 131 -15.61 -0.01 -1.69
N ASP A 132 -15.44 0.58 -2.87
CA ASP A 132 -14.60 1.74 -3.13
C ASP A 132 -15.43 3.04 -3.28
N LEU A 133 -16.73 3.02 -2.96
CA LEU A 133 -17.54 4.24 -2.92
C LEU A 133 -17.10 5.12 -1.75
N ALA A 134 -17.07 6.43 -1.97
CA ALA A 134 -16.65 7.35 -0.93
C ALA A 134 -17.72 7.55 0.14
N TYR A 135 -17.29 7.81 1.37
CA TYR A 135 -18.14 8.09 2.55
C TYR A 135 -19.12 6.96 2.93
N ILE A 136 -18.84 5.70 2.54
CA ILE A 136 -19.66 4.55 2.92
C ILE A 136 -19.19 3.87 4.19
N TRP A 137 -17.94 4.07 4.59
CA TRP A 137 -17.34 3.45 5.76
C TRP A 137 -17.39 4.40 6.96
N LYS A 138 -17.96 3.93 8.04
CA LYS A 138 -18.10 4.69 9.28
C LYS A 138 -16.80 4.74 10.07
N ASP A 139 -16.15 3.58 10.16
CA ASP A 139 -14.88 3.37 10.85
C ASP A 139 -14.26 2.03 10.40
N TYR A 140 -13.03 1.74 10.86
CA TYR A 140 -12.32 0.50 10.53
C TYR A 140 -13.04 -0.76 11.06
N ASP A 141 -13.72 -0.67 12.21
CA ASP A 141 -14.42 -1.81 12.81
C ASP A 141 -15.65 -2.20 11.98
N GLN A 142 -16.44 -1.22 11.56
CA GLN A 142 -17.58 -1.44 10.67
C GLN A 142 -17.10 -2.00 9.32
N MET A 143 -16.05 -1.43 8.74
CA MET A 143 -15.47 -1.90 7.49
C MET A 143 -15.00 -3.36 7.62
N ALA A 144 -14.21 -3.69 8.65
CA ALA A 144 -13.76 -5.06 8.89
C ALA A 144 -14.93 -6.02 9.09
N SER A 145 -15.97 -5.61 9.80
CA SER A 145 -17.18 -6.42 10.02
C SER A 145 -17.92 -6.73 8.71
N VAL A 146 -18.08 -5.75 7.84
CA VAL A 146 -18.75 -5.92 6.53
C VAL A 146 -17.92 -6.80 5.59
N LEU A 147 -16.61 -6.56 5.53
CA LEU A 147 -15.70 -7.30 4.65
C LEU A 147 -15.54 -8.78 5.06
N ASN A 148 -15.61 -9.08 6.36
CA ASN A 148 -15.59 -10.46 6.87
C ASN A 148 -17.00 -11.07 7.02
N GLY A 149 -18.04 -10.32 6.66
CA GLY A 149 -19.45 -10.72 6.72
C GLY A 149 -19.99 -11.27 5.40
N GLU A 150 -21.33 -11.19 5.28
CA GLU A 150 -22.06 -11.67 4.11
C GLU A 150 -21.63 -10.94 2.82
N VAL A 151 -21.49 -9.61 2.88
CA VAL A 151 -21.13 -8.77 1.73
C VAL A 151 -19.77 -9.16 1.17
N GLY A 152 -18.74 -9.22 2.02
CA GLY A 152 -17.41 -9.61 1.59
C GLY A 152 -17.36 -11.03 1.01
N THR A 153 -18.10 -11.97 1.62
CA THR A 153 -18.20 -13.35 1.13
C THR A 153 -18.89 -13.43 -0.24
N GLU A 154 -19.97 -12.69 -0.44
CA GLU A 154 -20.70 -12.63 -1.71
C GLU A 154 -19.82 -12.05 -2.82
N LEU A 155 -19.13 -10.94 -2.54
CA LEU A 155 -18.24 -10.29 -3.50
C LEU A 155 -17.00 -11.16 -3.84
N ALA A 156 -16.40 -11.82 -2.84
CA ALA A 156 -15.29 -12.75 -3.06
C ALA A 156 -15.71 -13.94 -3.94
N LYS A 157 -16.89 -14.50 -3.70
CA LYS A 157 -17.45 -15.55 -4.53
C LYS A 157 -17.69 -15.06 -5.97
N GLY A 158 -18.24 -13.86 -6.13
CA GLY A 158 -18.49 -13.27 -7.44
C GLY A 158 -17.22 -13.08 -8.27
N LEU A 159 -16.13 -12.59 -7.66
CA LEU A 159 -14.84 -12.46 -8.33
C LEU A 159 -14.26 -13.84 -8.72
N LEU A 160 -14.36 -14.82 -7.83
CA LEU A 160 -13.91 -16.18 -8.10
C LEU A 160 -14.66 -16.78 -9.30
N ASP A 161 -15.99 -16.68 -9.32
CA ASP A 161 -16.83 -17.22 -10.39
C ASP A 161 -16.59 -16.48 -11.73
N ALA A 162 -16.36 -15.16 -11.69
CA ALA A 162 -16.19 -14.35 -12.89
C ALA A 162 -14.78 -14.44 -13.50
N ALA A 163 -13.75 -14.54 -12.68
CA ALA A 163 -12.37 -14.31 -13.12
C ALA A 163 -11.35 -15.38 -12.67
N GLY A 164 -11.76 -16.37 -11.87
CA GLY A 164 -10.83 -17.37 -11.34
C GLY A 164 -9.82 -16.77 -10.35
N VAL A 165 -10.22 -15.70 -9.67
CA VAL A 165 -9.41 -15.02 -8.64
C VAL A 165 -10.10 -15.16 -7.29
N ARG A 166 -9.39 -15.73 -6.33
CA ARG A 166 -9.85 -15.95 -4.96
C ARG A 166 -9.38 -14.82 -4.06
N ILE A 167 -10.27 -14.23 -3.28
CA ILE A 167 -9.88 -13.36 -2.17
C ILE A 167 -9.69 -14.25 -0.93
N LEU A 168 -8.45 -14.39 -0.47
CA LEU A 168 -8.12 -15.19 0.71
C LEU A 168 -8.58 -14.50 2.00
N ALA A 169 -8.37 -13.19 2.08
CA ALA A 169 -8.82 -12.34 3.17
C ALA A 169 -8.82 -10.86 2.72
N TYR A 170 -9.69 -10.09 3.35
CA TYR A 170 -9.68 -8.62 3.22
C TYR A 170 -8.95 -7.99 4.41
N SER A 171 -8.45 -6.78 4.19
CA SER A 171 -7.95 -5.87 5.22
C SER A 171 -8.29 -4.43 4.83
N VAL A 172 -7.72 -3.46 5.51
CA VAL A 172 -7.98 -2.03 5.30
C VAL A 172 -6.71 -1.28 4.94
N SER A 173 -6.81 -0.13 4.27
CA SER A 173 -5.70 0.80 4.06
C SER A 173 -5.23 1.41 5.38
N PHE A 174 -4.00 1.94 5.41
CA PHE A 174 -3.44 2.62 6.58
C PHE A 174 -3.79 4.12 6.57
N GLY A 175 -5.07 4.40 6.63
CA GLY A 175 -5.64 5.74 6.66
C GLY A 175 -6.74 5.94 5.63
N TYR A 176 -7.52 6.98 5.88
CA TYR A 176 -8.48 7.48 4.90
C TYR A 176 -7.75 8.23 3.79
N ARG A 177 -8.23 8.07 2.57
CA ARG A 177 -7.73 8.80 1.41
C ARG A 177 -8.17 10.25 1.51
N CYS A 178 -7.21 11.13 1.26
CA CYS A 178 -7.34 12.57 1.28
C CYS A 178 -6.74 13.14 -0.01
N VAL A 179 -6.88 14.44 -0.23
CA VAL A 179 -6.35 15.10 -1.44
C VAL A 179 -5.08 15.86 -1.11
N GLY A 180 -3.97 15.49 -1.78
CA GLY A 180 -2.71 16.23 -1.72
C GLY A 180 -2.54 17.11 -2.96
N THR A 181 -2.07 18.36 -2.82
CA THR A 181 -1.91 19.30 -3.95
C THR A 181 -0.58 20.01 -3.97
N VAL A 182 -0.14 20.36 -5.19
CA VAL A 182 1.05 21.16 -5.47
C VAL A 182 0.64 22.61 -5.77
N GLY A 183 1.34 23.56 -5.20
CA GLY A 183 1.12 25.01 -5.42
C GLY A 183 0.43 25.70 -4.25
N GLU A 184 1.04 26.77 -3.73
CA GLU A 184 0.61 27.53 -2.55
C GLU A 184 -0.88 27.98 -2.56
N LYS A 185 -1.53 28.02 -3.73
CA LYS A 185 -2.91 28.48 -3.91
C LYS A 185 -3.90 27.37 -4.15
N ASN A 186 -3.47 26.12 -4.11
CA ASN A 186 -4.27 24.95 -4.47
C ASN A 186 -4.87 24.23 -3.23
N ALA A 187 -4.92 24.92 -2.09
CA ALA A 187 -5.70 24.48 -0.94
C ALA A 187 -7.17 24.83 -1.10
N PHE A 188 -8.05 23.98 -0.58
CA PHE A 188 -9.49 24.21 -0.46
C PHE A 188 -10.01 23.67 0.87
N THR A 189 -11.08 24.27 1.38
CA THR A 189 -11.68 23.87 2.66
C THR A 189 -13.10 23.34 2.54
N ASN A 190 -13.71 23.46 1.35
CA ASN A 190 -15.08 23.02 1.07
C ASN A 190 -15.29 22.72 -0.42
N LEU A 191 -16.44 22.15 -0.75
CA LEU A 191 -16.80 21.72 -2.10
C LEU A 191 -16.81 22.88 -3.12
N ASP A 192 -17.27 24.08 -2.74
CA ASP A 192 -17.37 25.21 -3.66
C ASP A 192 -15.98 25.76 -4.03
N GLU A 193 -15.06 25.78 -3.09
CA GLU A 193 -13.66 26.13 -3.34
C GLU A 193 -12.99 25.09 -4.24
N ALA A 194 -13.19 23.79 -4.00
CA ALA A 194 -12.67 22.72 -4.83
C ALA A 194 -13.16 22.85 -6.28
N LYS A 195 -14.46 23.11 -6.47
CA LYS A 195 -15.04 23.38 -7.81
C LYS A 195 -14.44 24.61 -8.48
N ALA A 196 -14.22 25.68 -7.73
CA ALA A 196 -13.68 26.93 -8.27
C ALA A 196 -12.22 26.76 -8.75
N LEU A 197 -11.43 25.97 -8.06
CA LEU A 197 -10.04 25.68 -8.41
C LEU A 197 -9.93 24.73 -9.62
N ASN A 198 -10.88 23.79 -9.79
CA ASN A 198 -10.90 22.82 -10.90
C ASN A 198 -9.58 22.07 -11.10
N LEU A 199 -8.97 21.62 -10.00
CA LEU A 199 -7.65 21.02 -9.97
C LEU A 199 -7.63 19.66 -10.67
N LYS A 200 -6.59 19.39 -11.44
CA LYS A 200 -6.31 18.08 -12.05
C LYS A 200 -5.77 17.14 -10.97
N ILE A 201 -6.62 16.27 -10.48
CA ILE A 201 -6.29 15.32 -9.43
C ILE A 201 -6.09 13.94 -10.03
N ARG A 202 -4.91 13.38 -9.85
CA ARG A 202 -4.64 12.00 -10.24
C ARG A 202 -5.54 11.05 -9.46
N THR A 203 -6.11 10.09 -10.17
CA THR A 203 -6.85 8.97 -9.58
C THR A 203 -6.37 7.64 -10.12
N ILE A 204 -6.83 6.55 -9.49
CA ILE A 204 -6.74 5.20 -10.05
C ILE A 204 -7.59 5.13 -11.33
N GLU A 205 -7.23 4.26 -12.28
CA GLU A 205 -8.01 3.97 -13.49
C GLU A 205 -9.27 3.13 -13.16
N SER A 206 -10.13 3.68 -12.33
CA SER A 206 -11.39 3.08 -11.88
C SER A 206 -12.54 4.07 -12.05
N ASP A 207 -13.65 3.61 -12.63
CA ASP A 207 -14.85 4.43 -12.82
C ASP A 207 -15.36 5.03 -11.50
N VAL A 208 -15.29 4.26 -10.40
CA VAL A 208 -15.73 4.73 -9.08
C VAL A 208 -14.89 5.91 -8.62
N TYR A 209 -13.55 5.82 -8.72
CA TYR A 209 -12.66 6.91 -8.32
C TYR A 209 -12.81 8.14 -9.21
N ILE A 210 -12.89 7.95 -10.53
CA ILE A 210 -13.10 9.04 -11.49
C ILE A 210 -14.39 9.80 -11.16
N ASN A 211 -15.49 9.09 -11.01
CA ASN A 211 -16.78 9.69 -10.75
C ASN A 211 -16.87 10.32 -9.33
N THR A 212 -16.23 9.71 -8.33
CA THR A 212 -16.12 10.28 -6.98
C THR A 212 -15.41 11.65 -7.02
N MET A 213 -14.25 11.74 -7.68
CA MET A 213 -13.53 13.01 -7.80
C MET A 213 -14.36 14.07 -8.53
N GLN A 214 -15.11 13.68 -9.57
CA GLN A 214 -16.03 14.60 -10.25
C GLN A 214 -17.15 15.09 -9.31
N ALA A 215 -17.75 14.22 -8.51
CA ALA A 215 -18.76 14.56 -7.52
C ALA A 215 -18.19 15.50 -6.44
N MET A 216 -16.92 15.35 -6.08
CA MET A 216 -16.18 16.24 -5.19
C MET A 216 -15.75 17.56 -5.85
N GLY A 217 -16.14 17.83 -7.09
CA GLY A 217 -15.83 19.07 -7.80
C GLY A 217 -14.40 19.17 -8.33
N LEU A 218 -13.68 18.06 -8.39
CA LEU A 218 -12.31 17.96 -8.87
C LEU A 218 -12.28 17.44 -10.30
N ASN A 219 -11.14 17.64 -11.01
CA ASN A 219 -10.93 17.17 -12.38
C ASN A 219 -10.03 15.91 -12.38
N PRO A 220 -10.61 14.69 -12.42
CA PRO A 220 -9.84 13.47 -12.34
C PRO A 220 -8.95 13.25 -13.57
N THR A 221 -7.72 12.83 -13.31
CA THR A 221 -6.71 12.49 -14.31
C THR A 221 -6.21 11.07 -14.04
N PRO A 222 -6.85 10.01 -14.60
CA PRO A 222 -6.45 8.63 -14.38
C PRO A 222 -5.04 8.35 -14.89
N MET A 223 -4.18 7.73 -14.07
CA MET A 223 -2.85 7.29 -14.47
C MET A 223 -2.30 6.20 -13.51
N GLY A 224 -1.30 5.46 -14.01
CA GLY A 224 -0.59 4.45 -13.23
C GLY A 224 0.09 5.01 -11.98
N PHE A 225 0.18 4.21 -10.92
CA PHE A 225 0.72 4.66 -9.65
C PHE A 225 2.19 5.12 -9.74
N GLY A 226 3.03 4.42 -10.51
CA GLY A 226 4.45 4.77 -10.70
C GLY A 226 4.72 6.11 -11.39
N GLU A 227 3.69 6.73 -12.01
CA GLU A 227 3.83 8.02 -12.71
C GLU A 227 3.54 9.23 -11.80
N VAL A 228 2.96 8.99 -10.61
CA VAL A 228 2.40 10.06 -9.76
C VAL A 228 3.47 11.05 -9.30
N TYR A 229 4.57 10.58 -8.70
CA TYR A 229 5.64 11.46 -8.20
C TYR A 229 6.18 12.40 -9.30
N THR A 230 6.52 11.84 -10.45
CA THR A 230 7.05 12.63 -11.57
C THR A 230 6.02 13.61 -12.12
N SER A 231 4.74 13.22 -12.17
CA SER A 231 3.65 14.07 -12.66
C SER A 231 3.36 15.24 -11.71
N LEU A 232 3.46 15.03 -10.39
CA LEU A 232 3.42 16.11 -9.40
C LEU A 232 4.62 17.04 -9.53
N GLN A 233 5.84 16.49 -9.57
CA GLN A 233 7.09 17.26 -9.67
C GLN A 233 7.15 18.12 -10.94
N THR A 234 6.59 17.64 -12.04
CA THR A 234 6.57 18.34 -13.33
C THR A 234 5.29 19.15 -13.58
N HIS A 235 4.38 19.21 -12.60
CA HIS A 235 3.10 19.93 -12.69
C HIS A 235 2.22 19.50 -13.86
N VAL A 236 2.28 18.22 -14.26
CA VAL A 236 1.33 17.62 -15.23
C VAL A 236 -0.05 17.48 -14.59
N ILE A 237 -0.05 17.17 -13.29
CA ILE A 237 -1.22 17.17 -12.40
C ILE A 237 -1.03 18.21 -11.30
N ASP A 238 -2.14 18.72 -10.77
CA ASP A 238 -2.16 19.68 -9.67
C ASP A 238 -2.18 19.00 -8.30
N GLY A 239 -2.49 17.71 -8.28
CA GLY A 239 -2.57 16.92 -7.05
C GLY A 239 -2.91 15.46 -7.30
N TYR A 240 -3.11 14.75 -6.21
CA TYR A 240 -3.48 13.34 -6.18
C TYR A 240 -4.44 13.07 -5.00
N GLU A 241 -5.03 11.89 -4.97
CA GLU A 241 -5.77 11.41 -3.82
C GLU A 241 -5.17 10.07 -3.33
N HIS A 242 -4.86 9.98 -2.06
CA HIS A 242 -4.37 8.75 -1.40
C HIS A 242 -4.34 8.92 0.12
N ASP A 243 -4.12 7.83 0.87
CA ASP A 243 -3.84 7.89 2.30
C ASP A 243 -2.44 8.44 2.60
N CYS A 244 -2.23 8.96 3.83
CA CYS A 244 -0.98 9.61 4.22
C CYS A 244 0.19 8.62 4.32
N ASN A 245 -0.04 7.37 4.74
CA ASN A 245 1.01 6.36 4.85
C ASN A 245 1.60 6.03 3.47
N THR A 246 0.76 5.74 2.48
CA THR A 246 1.20 5.50 1.11
C THR A 246 1.87 6.74 0.51
N SER A 247 1.38 7.92 0.82
CA SER A 247 1.96 9.19 0.35
C SER A 247 3.40 9.38 0.82
N LEU A 248 3.67 9.17 2.10
CA LEU A 248 5.02 9.22 2.68
C LEU A 248 5.93 8.13 2.12
N ALA A 249 5.46 6.89 2.07
CA ALA A 249 6.23 5.76 1.57
C ALA A 249 6.71 5.93 0.11
N ASN A 250 6.06 6.86 -0.64
CA ASN A 250 6.41 7.19 -2.02
C ASN A 250 6.94 8.63 -2.18
N ALA A 251 7.34 9.27 -1.06
CA ALA A 251 7.93 10.60 -1.02
C ALA A 251 7.05 11.71 -1.66
N PHE A 252 5.72 11.54 -1.66
CA PHE A 252 4.83 12.56 -2.23
C PHE A 252 4.83 13.84 -1.38
N ASP A 253 5.12 13.73 -0.09
CA ASP A 253 5.34 14.85 0.83
C ASP A 253 6.49 15.79 0.39
N GLU A 254 7.44 15.31 -0.39
CA GLU A 254 8.53 16.13 -0.94
C GLU A 254 8.06 17.09 -2.07
N VAL A 255 6.94 16.78 -2.71
CA VAL A 255 6.48 17.43 -3.95
C VAL A 255 5.09 18.06 -3.84
N ILE A 256 4.43 17.98 -2.68
CA ILE A 256 3.15 18.66 -2.42
C ILE A 256 3.33 19.80 -1.42
N ASP A 257 2.41 20.75 -1.42
CA ASP A 257 2.36 21.85 -0.47
C ASP A 257 1.25 21.70 0.58
N HIS A 258 0.10 21.08 0.19
CA HIS A 258 -1.07 20.92 1.05
C HIS A 258 -1.59 19.47 1.04
N TYR A 259 -2.19 19.05 2.15
CA TYR A 259 -2.92 17.80 2.28
C TYR A 259 -4.26 18.05 2.96
N MET A 260 -5.34 18.10 2.16
CA MET A 260 -6.71 18.37 2.60
C MET A 260 -7.34 17.12 3.18
N LEU A 261 -7.73 17.15 4.45
CA LEU A 261 -8.31 16.02 5.19
C LEU A 261 -9.75 15.73 4.75
N THR A 262 -9.95 15.47 3.47
CA THR A 262 -11.26 15.13 2.91
C THR A 262 -11.79 13.79 3.41
N LYS A 263 -10.93 12.86 3.84
CA LYS A 263 -11.27 11.54 4.40
C LYS A 263 -12.36 10.83 3.60
N HIS A 264 -12.31 11.00 2.27
CA HIS A 264 -13.41 10.64 1.40
C HIS A 264 -13.54 9.12 1.21
N MET A 265 -12.48 8.35 1.39
CA MET A 265 -12.49 6.93 1.11
C MET A 265 -11.48 6.19 1.99
N CYS A 266 -11.85 5.01 2.49
CA CYS A 266 -10.90 4.04 3.03
C CYS A 266 -10.91 2.82 2.10
N GLY A 267 -9.80 2.55 1.42
CA GLY A 267 -9.74 1.47 0.44
C GLY A 267 -9.64 0.10 1.12
N PRO A 268 -10.52 -0.86 0.78
CA PRO A 268 -10.29 -2.24 1.17
C PRO A 268 -9.05 -2.79 0.48
N MET A 269 -8.20 -3.47 1.25
CA MET A 269 -7.06 -4.25 0.77
C MET A 269 -7.43 -5.72 0.69
N GLY A 270 -6.82 -6.46 -0.23
CA GLY A 270 -7.07 -7.89 -0.36
C GLY A 270 -5.82 -8.70 -0.66
N LEU A 271 -5.86 -9.98 -0.24
CA LEU A 271 -4.95 -11.03 -0.70
C LEU A 271 -5.66 -11.74 -1.86
N PHE A 272 -5.35 -11.32 -3.09
CA PHE A 272 -5.95 -11.87 -4.32
C PHE A 272 -5.10 -13.02 -4.84
N MET A 273 -5.62 -14.23 -4.76
CA MET A 273 -4.90 -15.45 -5.15
C MET A 273 -5.45 -16.03 -6.46
N SER A 274 -4.55 -16.51 -7.29
CA SER A 274 -4.87 -17.33 -8.44
C SER A 274 -5.60 -18.62 -8.01
N GLU A 275 -6.78 -18.86 -8.56
CA GLU A 275 -7.48 -20.12 -8.34
C GLU A 275 -6.67 -21.31 -8.91
N ILE A 276 -5.93 -21.09 -10.01
CA ILE A 276 -5.05 -22.11 -10.58
C ILE A 276 -3.95 -22.51 -9.58
N SER A 277 -3.37 -21.55 -8.87
CA SER A 277 -2.35 -21.81 -7.84
C SER A 277 -2.98 -22.42 -6.58
N PHE A 278 -4.15 -21.94 -6.17
CA PHE A 278 -4.86 -22.47 -5.00
C PHE A 278 -5.21 -23.96 -5.17
N GLN A 279 -5.66 -24.35 -6.36
CA GLN A 279 -6.05 -25.74 -6.66
C GLN A 279 -4.84 -26.72 -6.78
N LYS A 280 -3.60 -26.22 -6.87
CA LYS A 280 -2.39 -27.04 -6.79
C LYS A 280 -2.04 -27.45 -5.35
N LEU A 281 -2.58 -26.75 -4.36
CA LEU A 281 -2.37 -27.03 -2.93
C LEU A 281 -3.22 -28.23 -2.51
N THR A 282 -2.70 -29.02 -1.57
CA THR A 282 -3.51 -30.06 -0.90
C THR A 282 -4.64 -29.43 -0.10
N GLU A 283 -5.68 -30.18 0.22
CA GLU A 283 -6.80 -29.69 1.05
C GLU A 283 -6.30 -29.14 2.42
N GLU A 284 -5.28 -29.75 3.01
CA GLU A 284 -4.68 -29.30 4.26
C GLU A 284 -3.94 -27.96 4.06
N GLN A 285 -3.14 -27.84 3.02
CA GLN A 285 -2.43 -26.59 2.68
C GLN A 285 -3.41 -25.46 2.35
N GLN A 286 -4.51 -25.74 1.60
CA GLN A 286 -5.57 -24.77 1.35
C GLN A 286 -6.19 -24.26 2.65
N LYS A 287 -6.55 -25.15 3.56
CA LYS A 287 -7.11 -24.80 4.88
C LYS A 287 -6.11 -23.98 5.69
N ASN A 288 -4.85 -24.38 5.70
CA ASN A 288 -3.78 -23.70 6.43
C ASN A 288 -3.50 -22.31 5.88
N LEU A 289 -3.49 -22.15 4.55
CA LEU A 289 -3.33 -20.85 3.90
C LEU A 289 -4.48 -19.89 4.22
N LEU A 290 -5.73 -20.37 4.19
CA LEU A 290 -6.90 -19.56 4.56
C LEU A 290 -6.84 -19.13 6.04
N ALA A 291 -6.39 -20.00 6.93
CA ALA A 291 -6.20 -19.66 8.35
C ALA A 291 -5.08 -18.61 8.54
N ALA A 292 -3.96 -18.77 7.83
CA ALA A 292 -2.86 -17.80 7.86
C ALA A 292 -3.28 -16.44 7.28
N ALA A 293 -4.06 -16.43 6.18
CA ALA A 293 -4.58 -15.21 5.58
C ALA A 293 -5.52 -14.46 6.51
N ALA A 294 -6.41 -15.17 7.22
CA ALA A 294 -7.31 -14.57 8.20
C ALA A 294 -6.53 -13.96 9.39
N GLU A 295 -5.50 -14.64 9.89
CA GLU A 295 -4.63 -14.14 10.95
C GLU A 295 -3.85 -12.91 10.49
N ALA A 296 -3.24 -12.96 9.31
CA ALA A 296 -2.52 -11.84 8.71
C ALA A 296 -3.42 -10.61 8.53
N SER A 297 -4.65 -10.82 8.06
CA SER A 297 -5.65 -9.76 7.92
C SER A 297 -6.00 -9.10 9.25
N ALA A 298 -6.22 -9.88 10.31
CA ALA A 298 -6.53 -9.35 11.63
C ALA A 298 -5.37 -8.50 12.19
N VAL A 299 -4.13 -9.01 12.08
CA VAL A 299 -2.93 -8.28 12.49
C VAL A 299 -2.78 -6.99 11.70
N HIS A 300 -2.90 -7.05 10.37
CA HIS A 300 -2.74 -5.91 9.48
C HIS A 300 -3.81 -4.84 9.74
N THR A 301 -5.09 -5.22 9.84
CA THR A 301 -6.20 -4.29 10.12
C THR A 301 -5.99 -3.56 11.45
N ALA A 302 -5.50 -4.26 12.48
CA ALA A 302 -5.25 -3.65 13.79
C ALA A 302 -4.15 -2.57 13.77
N MET A 303 -3.28 -2.55 12.77
CA MET A 303 -2.23 -1.54 12.62
C MET A 303 -2.75 -0.20 12.07
N ALA A 304 -3.89 -0.20 11.37
CA ALA A 304 -4.34 0.95 10.58
C ALA A 304 -4.50 2.26 11.39
N PRO A 305 -5.15 2.29 12.58
CA PRO A 305 -5.32 3.54 13.31
C PRO A 305 -4.01 4.18 13.76
N GLU A 306 -3.05 3.35 14.22
CA GLU A 306 -1.72 3.84 14.64
C GLU A 306 -0.92 4.33 13.44
N LYS A 307 -0.90 3.57 12.35
CA LYS A 307 -0.21 3.93 11.12
C LYS A 307 -0.72 5.23 10.51
N GLU A 308 -2.05 5.44 10.48
CA GLU A 308 -2.64 6.70 10.03
C GLU A 308 -2.17 7.88 10.88
N ALA A 309 -2.25 7.75 12.20
CA ALA A 309 -1.88 8.83 13.12
C ALA A 309 -0.39 9.19 13.03
N VAL A 310 0.49 8.19 12.97
CA VAL A 310 1.94 8.39 12.83
C VAL A 310 2.25 9.04 11.48
N SER A 311 1.69 8.51 10.40
CA SER A 311 1.95 9.04 9.05
C SER A 311 1.45 10.47 8.88
N LEU A 312 0.29 10.81 9.44
CA LEU A 312 -0.21 12.20 9.37
C LEU A 312 0.72 13.17 10.11
N ALA A 313 1.21 12.78 11.28
CA ALA A 313 2.18 13.60 12.04
C ALA A 313 3.53 13.74 11.31
N GLU A 314 4.00 12.69 10.64
CA GLU A 314 5.23 12.73 9.83
C GLU A 314 5.06 13.65 8.62
N MET A 315 3.92 13.61 7.93
CA MET A 315 3.60 14.50 6.81
C MET A 315 3.58 15.97 7.24
N GLU A 316 2.99 16.30 8.39
CA GLU A 316 3.04 17.65 8.96
C GLU A 316 4.48 18.06 9.28
N ASN A 317 5.28 17.16 9.88
CA ASN A 317 6.68 17.42 10.21
C ASN A 317 7.58 17.60 8.97
N SER A 318 7.23 17.00 7.82
CA SER A 318 7.94 17.21 6.55
C SER A 318 7.70 18.62 5.98
N GLY A 319 6.71 19.34 6.50
CA GLY A 319 6.39 20.72 6.13
C GLY A 319 5.23 20.86 5.16
N VAL A 320 4.46 19.80 4.97
CA VAL A 320 3.17 19.84 4.25
C VAL A 320 2.14 20.54 5.15
N ASP A 321 1.36 21.44 4.58
CA ASP A 321 0.26 22.11 5.26
C ASP A 321 -0.94 21.16 5.36
N ILE A 322 -1.28 20.75 6.56
CA ILE A 322 -2.43 19.86 6.82
C ILE A 322 -3.69 20.74 6.96
N VAL A 323 -4.59 20.59 6.01
CA VAL A 323 -5.78 21.45 5.89
C VAL A 323 -7.03 20.70 6.32
N GLU A 324 -7.68 21.17 7.38
CA GLU A 324 -9.03 20.72 7.75
C GLU A 324 -10.05 21.24 6.74
N VAL A 325 -11.00 20.37 6.36
CA VAL A 325 -12.06 20.71 5.40
C VAL A 325 -13.44 20.46 5.98
N ASP A 326 -14.44 21.11 5.40
CA ASP A 326 -15.86 20.80 5.63
C ASP A 326 -16.23 19.49 4.91
N VAL A 327 -15.97 18.36 5.60
CA VAL A 327 -16.20 17.00 5.09
C VAL A 327 -17.68 16.81 4.69
N ASP A 328 -18.61 17.40 5.45
CA ASP A 328 -20.05 17.24 5.20
C ASP A 328 -20.44 17.80 3.83
N SER A 329 -19.82 18.92 3.41
CA SER A 329 -20.08 19.52 2.09
C SER A 329 -19.74 18.59 0.93
N PHE A 330 -18.69 17.78 1.07
CA PHE A 330 -18.30 16.77 0.10
C PHE A 330 -19.18 15.52 0.20
N ALA A 331 -19.42 15.05 1.42
CA ALA A 331 -20.19 13.84 1.68
C ALA A 331 -21.63 13.95 1.15
N GLU A 332 -22.30 15.09 1.30
CA GLU A 332 -23.64 15.32 0.77
C GLU A 332 -23.68 15.16 -0.77
N ALA A 333 -22.73 15.80 -1.48
CA ALA A 333 -22.67 15.72 -2.95
C ALA A 333 -22.33 14.30 -3.43
N VAL A 334 -21.42 13.61 -2.74
CA VAL A 334 -21.02 12.24 -3.09
C VAL A 334 -22.11 11.23 -2.75
N ASN A 335 -22.85 11.39 -1.64
CA ASN A 335 -23.97 10.49 -1.31
C ASN A 335 -25.07 10.53 -2.37
N GLU A 336 -25.40 11.71 -2.91
CA GLU A 336 -26.34 11.82 -4.04
C GLU A 336 -25.85 11.05 -5.28
N PHE A 337 -24.54 11.17 -5.56
CA PHE A 337 -23.90 10.39 -6.63
C PHE A 337 -23.94 8.89 -6.34
N ASN A 338 -23.55 8.43 -5.14
CA ASN A 338 -23.50 7.02 -4.76
C ASN A 338 -24.84 6.31 -4.98
N VAL A 339 -25.95 6.93 -4.52
CA VAL A 339 -27.30 6.36 -4.68
C VAL A 339 -27.62 6.14 -6.16
N LYS A 340 -27.46 7.17 -7.00
CA LYS A 340 -27.72 7.07 -8.44
C LYS A 340 -26.82 6.04 -9.12
N TYR A 341 -25.54 6.07 -8.79
CA TYR A 341 -24.56 5.16 -9.37
C TYR A 341 -24.85 3.70 -9.01
N CYS A 342 -25.21 3.43 -7.76
CA CYS A 342 -25.63 2.09 -7.33
C CYS A 342 -26.92 1.61 -8.02
N GLU A 343 -27.89 2.50 -8.23
CA GLU A 343 -29.10 2.17 -9.01
C GLU A 343 -28.74 1.81 -10.45
N GLU A 344 -27.92 2.61 -11.12
CA GLU A 344 -27.49 2.38 -12.51
C GLU A 344 -26.69 1.08 -12.66
N LYS A 345 -25.85 0.73 -11.68
CA LYS A 345 -25.02 -0.47 -11.68
C LYS A 345 -25.73 -1.72 -11.14
N GLY A 346 -26.91 -1.57 -10.54
CA GLY A 346 -27.63 -2.67 -9.87
C GLY A 346 -26.98 -3.11 -8.55
N TRP A 347 -26.30 -2.19 -7.84
CA TRP A 347 -25.60 -2.45 -6.58
C TRP A 347 -26.37 -1.98 -5.34
N THR A 348 -27.59 -1.48 -5.49
CA THR A 348 -28.40 -0.87 -4.42
C THR A 348 -28.53 -1.77 -3.19
N ASP A 349 -28.77 -3.07 -3.39
CA ASP A 349 -28.92 -4.01 -2.27
C ASP A 349 -27.62 -4.17 -1.47
N VAL A 350 -26.48 -4.29 -2.15
CA VAL A 350 -25.16 -4.41 -1.50
C VAL A 350 -24.80 -3.10 -0.81
N TYR A 351 -25.01 -1.97 -1.50
CA TYR A 351 -24.80 -0.63 -0.91
C TYR A 351 -25.57 -0.45 0.39
N ASN A 352 -26.88 -0.77 0.40
CA ASN A 352 -27.71 -0.65 1.59
C ASN A 352 -27.26 -1.57 2.74
N LYS A 353 -26.71 -2.75 2.45
CA LYS A 353 -26.11 -3.64 3.46
C LYS A 353 -24.84 -3.05 4.09
N ILE A 354 -24.12 -2.17 3.37
CA ILE A 354 -22.89 -1.53 3.86
C ILE A 354 -23.24 -0.32 4.75
N VAL A 355 -24.14 0.56 4.28
CA VAL A 355 -24.40 1.84 4.94
C VAL A 355 -25.54 1.80 5.97
N GLY A 356 -26.39 0.79 5.93
CA GLY A 356 -27.52 0.58 6.86
C GLY A 356 -27.08 -0.19 8.07
#